data_f17f6265ddacd0942b1a142ad61147c1
#
_entry.id   f17f6265ddacd0942b1a142ad61147c1
#
_cell.length_a   1.000
_cell.length_b   1.000
_cell.length_c   1.000
_cell.angle_alpha   90.00
_cell.angle_beta   90.00
_cell.angle_gamma   90.00
#
_symmetry.space_group_name_H-M   'P 1'
#
loop_
_entity.id
_entity.type
_entity.pdbx_description
1 polymer ?
#
loop_
_entity_poly.entity_id
_entity_poly.type
_entity_poly.pdbx_seq_one_letter_code
_entity_poly.pdbx_strand_id
1 'polypeptide(L)'
;MNNTTELQQGSDDWFNARIGRVTASNVGAILGLSPFRKPADVMRSMVREYHGALSEFVGNVATEYGSMNEHLARTDYQLKTGNIVETTGFHSHELWLGASPDGFIHEQKGIIEIKCPYSLRNGGEFKSINEQPHYYAQVQIQMFVTKTQFCDFVQWHKDDLMIEQVAYDADYAIDVSVKLRAFYDEFLEELHNPAHLKSRHDTVENDMTAYRVEQYLKLKSEIKASQDLADLILKQIIEDCGENESTIGDHKLTRVNRKAIGYAKAVKDLLPDADLSAYESITSYWTLK
;
A
#
# COMPACT_ATOMS: atom_id res chain seq x y z
N MET A 1 -28.16 -6.34 -15.24
CA MET A 1 -27.53 -5.29 -16.08
C MET A 1 -26.47 -4.65 -15.20
N ASN A 2 -25.20 -4.92 -15.47
CA ASN A 2 -24.09 -4.32 -14.70
C ASN A 2 -23.97 -2.87 -15.14
N ASN A 3 -24.32 -1.92 -14.26
CA ASN A 3 -23.97 -0.52 -14.47
C ASN A 3 -22.47 -0.37 -14.22
N THR A 4 -21.66 -0.68 -15.22
CA THR A 4 -20.29 -0.21 -15.29
C THR A 4 -20.32 1.27 -15.68
N THR A 5 -20.53 2.14 -14.72
CA THR A 5 -20.14 3.52 -14.90
C THR A 5 -18.63 3.49 -14.91
N GLU A 6 -17.99 3.88 -16.00
CA GLU A 6 -16.54 4.09 -16.09
C GLU A 6 -16.17 5.32 -15.24
N LEU A 7 -16.20 5.13 -13.91
CA LEU A 7 -15.80 6.17 -12.97
C LEU A 7 -14.28 6.22 -12.97
N GLN A 8 -13.73 7.28 -13.53
CA GLN A 8 -12.28 7.48 -13.55
C GLN A 8 -11.71 7.41 -12.13
N GLN A 9 -10.76 6.52 -11.92
CA GLN A 9 -10.09 6.33 -10.62
C GLN A 9 -9.52 7.67 -10.11
N GLY A 10 -9.81 8.00 -8.85
CA GLY A 10 -9.41 9.27 -8.23
C GLY A 10 -10.37 10.44 -8.45
N SER A 11 -11.45 10.31 -9.25
CA SER A 11 -12.50 11.32 -9.36
C SER A 11 -13.42 11.32 -8.14
N ASP A 12 -14.12 12.44 -7.91
CA ASP A 12 -15.11 12.56 -6.83
C ASP A 12 -16.21 11.50 -6.96
N ASP A 13 -16.66 11.20 -8.17
CA ASP A 13 -17.66 10.17 -8.42
C ASP A 13 -17.13 8.76 -8.07
N TRP A 14 -15.85 8.50 -8.34
CA TRP A 14 -15.21 7.25 -7.93
C TRP A 14 -15.11 7.14 -6.40
N PHE A 15 -14.76 8.22 -5.70
CA PHE A 15 -14.77 8.24 -4.24
C PHE A 15 -16.17 8.01 -3.69
N ASN A 16 -17.17 8.72 -4.23
CA ASN A 16 -18.56 8.59 -3.82
C ASN A 16 -19.11 7.17 -4.02
N ALA A 17 -18.74 6.52 -5.13
CA ALA A 17 -19.16 5.14 -5.41
C ALA A 17 -18.61 4.12 -4.39
N ARG A 18 -17.56 4.45 -3.66
CA ARG A 18 -16.92 3.59 -2.64
C ARG A 18 -17.50 3.77 -1.24
N ILE A 19 -18.15 4.92 -1.00
CA ILE A 19 -18.73 5.23 0.33
C ILE A 19 -19.74 4.16 0.72
N GLY A 20 -19.64 3.67 1.96
CA GLY A 20 -20.53 2.66 2.52
C GLY A 20 -20.34 1.26 1.93
N ARG A 21 -19.22 0.98 1.25
CA ARG A 21 -18.90 -0.34 0.71
C ARG A 21 -17.57 -0.86 1.22
N VAL A 22 -17.50 -2.17 1.41
CA VAL A 22 -16.21 -2.86 1.56
C VAL A 22 -15.50 -2.82 0.20
N THR A 23 -14.25 -2.38 0.18
CA THR A 23 -13.44 -2.34 -1.05
C THR A 23 -12.31 -3.36 -1.00
N ALA A 24 -11.95 -3.94 -2.14
CA ALA A 24 -10.91 -4.96 -2.23
C ALA A 24 -9.59 -4.51 -1.60
N SER A 25 -9.24 -3.22 -1.68
CA SER A 25 -8.04 -2.66 -1.05
C SER A 25 -8.04 -2.71 0.50
N ASN A 26 -9.21 -2.84 1.12
CA ASN A 26 -9.36 -2.95 2.58
C ASN A 26 -9.39 -4.41 3.07
N VAL A 27 -9.52 -5.39 2.17
CA VAL A 27 -9.72 -6.80 2.52
C VAL A 27 -8.61 -7.33 3.42
N GLY A 28 -7.35 -7.10 3.07
CA GLY A 28 -6.23 -7.55 3.89
C GLY A 28 -6.26 -6.99 5.32
N ALA A 29 -6.72 -5.73 5.49
CA ALA A 29 -6.86 -5.13 6.81
C ALA A 29 -8.06 -5.68 7.58
N ILE A 30 -9.20 -5.89 6.92
CA ILE A 30 -10.41 -6.49 7.52
C ILE A 30 -10.12 -7.91 8.03
N LEU A 31 -9.35 -8.69 7.29
CA LEU A 31 -8.94 -10.04 7.67
C LEU A 31 -7.80 -10.07 8.73
N GLY A 32 -7.28 -8.93 9.16
CA GLY A 32 -6.15 -8.86 10.08
C GLY A 32 -4.80 -9.28 9.49
N LEU A 33 -4.71 -9.38 8.16
CA LEU A 33 -3.50 -9.78 7.41
C LEU A 33 -2.58 -8.60 7.09
N SER A 34 -3.09 -7.38 7.16
CA SER A 34 -2.34 -6.18 6.77
C SER A 34 -1.39 -5.73 7.88
N PRO A 35 -0.10 -5.46 7.55
CA PRO A 35 0.83 -4.87 8.50
C PRO A 35 0.59 -3.35 8.70
N PHE A 36 -0.29 -2.73 7.90
CA PHE A 36 -0.46 -1.27 7.85
C PHE A 36 -1.70 -0.77 8.59
N ARG A 37 -2.77 -1.56 8.64
CA ARG A 37 -4.07 -1.17 9.22
C ARG A 37 -4.73 -2.36 9.89
N LYS A 38 -5.48 -2.07 10.97
CA LYS A 38 -6.29 -3.06 11.70
C LYS A 38 -7.76 -3.01 11.24
N PRO A 39 -8.55 -4.07 11.45
CA PRO A 39 -9.98 -4.08 11.14
C PRO A 39 -10.74 -2.88 11.75
N ALA A 40 -10.47 -2.53 13.01
CA ALA A 40 -11.09 -1.40 13.68
C ALA A 40 -10.79 -0.04 13.03
N ASP A 41 -9.62 0.13 12.38
CA ASP A 41 -9.30 1.35 11.66
C ASP A 41 -10.06 1.44 10.33
N VAL A 42 -10.31 0.29 9.69
CA VAL A 42 -11.16 0.23 8.49
C VAL A 42 -12.60 0.56 8.85
N MET A 43 -13.14 -0.07 9.90
CA MET A 43 -14.49 0.19 10.42
C MET A 43 -14.69 1.68 10.66
N ARG A 44 -13.80 2.27 11.45
CA ARG A 44 -13.85 3.69 11.76
C ARG A 44 -13.80 4.58 10.51
N SER A 45 -12.92 4.29 9.56
CA SER A 45 -12.85 5.08 8.31
C SER A 45 -14.13 4.98 7.51
N MET A 46 -14.69 3.78 7.36
CA MET A 46 -15.93 3.57 6.61
C MET A 46 -17.11 4.32 7.23
N VAL A 47 -17.26 4.30 8.58
CA VAL A 47 -18.30 5.06 9.25
C VAL A 47 -18.10 6.57 9.07
N ARG A 48 -16.87 7.06 9.22
CA ARG A 48 -16.55 8.49 9.03
C ARG A 48 -16.84 8.95 7.61
N GLU A 49 -16.41 8.20 6.61
CA GLU A 49 -16.65 8.47 5.18
C GLU A 49 -18.16 8.49 4.88
N TYR A 50 -18.92 7.53 5.43
CA TYR A 50 -20.37 7.48 5.26
C TYR A 50 -21.07 8.74 5.78
N HIS A 51 -20.61 9.31 6.90
CA HIS A 51 -21.13 10.54 7.49
C HIS A 51 -20.48 11.81 6.91
N GLY A 52 -19.65 11.73 5.91
CA GLY A 52 -18.96 12.88 5.30
C GLY A 52 -17.92 13.52 6.23
N ALA A 53 -17.46 12.83 7.26
CA ALA A 53 -16.39 13.31 8.11
C ALA A 53 -15.03 13.22 7.40
N LEU A 54 -14.16 14.20 7.66
CA LEU A 54 -12.82 14.21 7.08
C LEU A 54 -12.04 12.93 7.39
N SER A 55 -11.30 12.44 6.40
CA SER A 55 -10.38 11.32 6.59
C SER A 55 -9.32 11.67 7.64
N GLU A 56 -9.07 10.75 8.57
CA GLU A 56 -7.95 10.87 9.52
C GLU A 56 -6.61 10.49 8.89
N PHE A 57 -6.63 9.86 7.72
CA PHE A 57 -5.44 9.54 6.93
C PHE A 57 -5.28 10.54 5.81
N VAL A 58 -4.23 11.34 5.88
CA VAL A 58 -3.90 12.40 4.90
C VAL A 58 -2.84 11.97 3.89
N GLY A 59 -2.51 10.68 3.84
CA GLY A 59 -1.42 10.17 3.02
C GLY A 59 -0.07 10.18 3.76
N ASN A 60 0.92 9.60 3.11
CA ASN A 60 2.31 9.65 3.55
C ASN A 60 3.25 9.45 2.35
N VAL A 61 4.56 9.60 2.57
CA VAL A 61 5.57 9.47 1.51
C VAL A 61 5.47 8.16 0.72
N ALA A 62 5.05 7.07 1.36
CA ALA A 62 4.91 5.78 0.68
C ALA A 62 3.69 5.74 -0.25
N THR A 63 2.56 6.30 0.17
CA THR A 63 1.35 6.39 -0.68
C THR A 63 1.56 7.37 -1.83
N GLU A 64 2.23 8.50 -1.58
CA GLU A 64 2.58 9.46 -2.63
C GLU A 64 3.52 8.82 -3.66
N TYR A 65 4.57 8.13 -3.21
CA TYR A 65 5.50 7.43 -4.09
C TYR A 65 4.77 6.38 -4.94
N GLY A 66 3.88 5.59 -4.34
CA GLY A 66 3.06 4.60 -5.05
C GLY A 66 2.27 5.24 -6.18
N SER A 67 1.47 6.26 -5.87
CA SER A 67 0.63 6.97 -6.84
C SER A 67 1.44 7.66 -7.94
N MET A 68 2.58 8.25 -7.61
CA MET A 68 3.44 8.94 -8.59
C MET A 68 4.09 7.98 -9.59
N ASN A 69 4.36 6.74 -9.20
CA ASN A 69 5.12 5.80 -10.03
C ASN A 69 4.23 4.73 -10.71
N GLU A 70 2.96 4.61 -10.35
CA GLU A 70 2.06 3.61 -10.92
C GLU A 70 1.99 3.68 -12.46
N HIS A 71 1.95 4.89 -13.03
CA HIS A 71 1.90 5.07 -14.49
C HIS A 71 3.19 4.59 -15.18
N LEU A 72 4.37 4.78 -14.53
CA LEU A 72 5.65 4.27 -15.04
C LEU A 72 5.68 2.74 -14.98
N ALA A 73 5.28 2.17 -13.86
CA ALA A 73 5.18 0.72 -13.67
C ALA A 73 4.25 0.07 -14.72
N ARG A 74 3.11 0.70 -15.01
CA ARG A 74 2.17 0.26 -16.06
C ARG A 74 2.82 0.30 -17.44
N THR A 75 3.58 1.35 -17.75
CA THR A 75 4.30 1.47 -19.03
C THR A 75 5.35 0.39 -19.15
N ASP A 76 6.16 0.16 -18.13
CA ASP A 76 7.20 -0.86 -18.13
C ASP A 76 6.61 -2.28 -18.24
N TYR A 77 5.48 -2.54 -17.57
CA TYR A 77 4.74 -3.78 -17.73
C TYR A 77 4.31 -4.00 -19.18
N GLN A 78 3.71 -3.00 -19.83
CA GLN A 78 3.27 -3.08 -21.22
C GLN A 78 4.44 -3.32 -22.18
N LEU A 79 5.58 -2.63 -21.97
CA LEU A 79 6.79 -2.81 -22.76
C LEU A 79 7.39 -4.21 -22.59
N LYS A 80 7.40 -4.73 -21.36
CA LYS A 80 7.99 -6.04 -21.04
C LYS A 80 7.14 -7.21 -21.54
N THR A 81 5.82 -7.09 -21.49
CA THR A 81 4.90 -8.19 -21.80
C THR A 81 4.26 -8.10 -23.19
N GLY A 82 4.19 -6.90 -23.77
CA GLY A 82 3.40 -6.62 -24.96
C GLY A 82 1.88 -6.55 -24.73
N ASN A 83 1.43 -6.73 -23.49
CA ASN A 83 0.02 -6.60 -23.12
C ASN A 83 -0.41 -5.15 -23.13
N ILE A 84 -1.65 -4.90 -23.56
CA ILE A 84 -2.30 -3.59 -23.41
C ILE A 84 -3.08 -3.59 -22.09
N VAL A 85 -2.89 -2.57 -21.28
CA VAL A 85 -3.66 -2.37 -20.04
C VAL A 85 -4.78 -1.38 -20.32
N GLU A 86 -6.01 -1.85 -20.22
CA GLU A 86 -7.21 -1.03 -20.28
C GLU A 86 -7.53 -0.54 -18.86
N THR A 87 -7.33 0.76 -18.61
CA THR A 87 -7.66 1.34 -17.30
C THR A 87 -9.14 1.21 -17.01
N THR A 88 -9.50 1.00 -15.76
CA THR A 88 -10.89 0.79 -15.35
C THR A 88 -11.20 1.58 -14.09
N GLY A 89 -12.50 1.76 -13.82
CA GLY A 89 -12.99 2.46 -12.65
C GLY A 89 -13.38 1.53 -11.49
N PHE A 90 -14.46 1.90 -10.81
CA PHE A 90 -14.99 1.13 -9.69
C PHE A 90 -16.02 0.11 -10.15
N HIS A 91 -15.80 -1.16 -9.81
CA HIS A 91 -16.72 -2.27 -10.05
C HIS A 91 -17.41 -2.65 -8.75
N SER A 92 -18.74 -2.76 -8.77
CA SER A 92 -19.50 -3.20 -7.61
C SER A 92 -20.01 -4.63 -7.78
N HIS A 93 -19.91 -5.40 -6.71
CA HIS A 93 -20.58 -6.68 -6.55
C HIS A 93 -21.69 -6.50 -5.51
N GLU A 94 -22.93 -6.57 -5.95
CA GLU A 94 -24.09 -6.13 -5.16
C GLU A 94 -23.94 -4.67 -4.69
N LEU A 95 -24.54 -4.31 -3.54
CA LEU A 95 -24.51 -2.94 -3.02
C LEU A 95 -23.44 -2.71 -1.94
N TRP A 96 -22.73 -3.76 -1.54
CA TRP A 96 -21.89 -3.72 -0.33
C TRP A 96 -20.40 -3.99 -0.56
N LEU A 97 -20.02 -4.60 -1.68
CA LEU A 97 -18.65 -4.96 -2.02
C LEU A 97 -18.24 -4.34 -3.36
N GLY A 98 -17.00 -3.91 -3.48
CA GLY A 98 -16.49 -3.41 -4.74
C GLY A 98 -14.97 -3.45 -4.85
N ALA A 99 -14.50 -3.24 -6.08
CA ALA A 99 -13.09 -3.28 -6.42
C ALA A 99 -12.75 -2.25 -7.51
N SER A 100 -11.52 -1.77 -7.49
CA SER A 100 -10.91 -0.96 -8.56
C SER A 100 -9.52 -1.55 -8.82
N PRO A 101 -9.38 -2.52 -9.71
CA PRO A 101 -8.07 -2.96 -10.17
C PRO A 101 -7.41 -1.86 -11.02
N ASP A 102 -6.10 -1.90 -11.17
CA ASP A 102 -5.36 -0.89 -11.92
C ASP A 102 -5.56 -1.01 -13.44
N GLY A 103 -6.20 -2.09 -13.90
CA GLY A 103 -6.66 -2.25 -15.27
C GLY A 103 -7.07 -3.67 -15.61
N PHE A 104 -7.66 -3.81 -16.80
CA PHE A 104 -7.91 -5.09 -17.46
C PHE A 104 -6.83 -5.41 -18.47
N ILE A 105 -6.55 -6.70 -18.65
CA ILE A 105 -5.61 -7.24 -19.62
C ILE A 105 -6.24 -8.44 -20.36
N HIS A 106 -5.67 -8.79 -21.52
CA HIS A 106 -6.10 -9.95 -22.30
C HIS A 106 -7.61 -9.97 -22.61
N GLU A 107 -8.12 -8.89 -23.19
CA GLU A 107 -9.55 -8.76 -23.53
C GLU A 107 -10.45 -8.94 -22.29
N GLN A 108 -10.02 -8.39 -21.16
CA GLN A 108 -10.74 -8.43 -19.88
C GLN A 108 -10.85 -9.83 -19.23
N LYS A 109 -10.04 -10.80 -19.65
CA LYS A 109 -9.94 -12.12 -18.98
C LYS A 109 -9.13 -12.07 -17.69
N GLY A 110 -8.21 -11.12 -17.59
CA GLY A 110 -7.37 -10.87 -16.43
C GLY A 110 -7.40 -9.42 -15.99
N ILE A 111 -6.92 -9.19 -14.78
CA ILE A 111 -6.67 -7.86 -14.22
C ILE A 111 -5.18 -7.67 -13.94
N ILE A 112 -4.78 -6.44 -13.76
CA ILE A 112 -3.46 -6.08 -13.23
C ILE A 112 -3.64 -5.34 -11.91
N GLU A 113 -2.76 -5.64 -10.95
CA GLU A 113 -2.59 -4.90 -9.70
C GLU A 113 -1.14 -4.52 -9.54
N ILE A 114 -0.85 -3.23 -9.44
CA ILE A 114 0.49 -2.65 -9.44
C ILE A 114 0.85 -2.16 -8.03
N LYS A 115 2.03 -2.51 -7.57
CA LYS A 115 2.61 -2.01 -6.33
C LYS A 115 3.98 -1.39 -6.58
N CYS A 116 4.14 -0.14 -6.19
CA CYS A 116 5.42 0.57 -6.19
C CYS A 116 5.87 0.80 -4.73
N PRO A 117 6.49 -0.19 -4.07
CA PRO A 117 6.82 -0.09 -2.65
C PRO A 117 7.90 0.97 -2.41
N TYR A 118 7.62 1.95 -1.54
CA TYR A 118 8.60 2.98 -1.17
C TYR A 118 9.88 2.41 -0.55
N SER A 119 9.78 1.26 0.12
CA SER A 119 10.94 0.53 0.65
C SER A 119 11.91 0.06 -0.43
N LEU A 120 11.44 -0.15 -1.66
CA LEU A 120 12.23 -0.58 -2.81
C LEU A 120 12.62 0.57 -3.75
N ARG A 121 12.38 1.85 -3.39
CA ARG A 121 12.67 3.02 -4.24
C ARG A 121 14.15 3.14 -4.67
N ASN A 122 15.05 2.56 -3.89
CA ASN A 122 16.49 2.52 -4.18
C ASN A 122 16.97 1.13 -4.64
N GLY A 123 16.04 0.27 -5.12
CA GLY A 123 16.30 -1.12 -5.45
C GLY A 123 16.06 -2.06 -4.26
N GLY A 124 16.18 -3.35 -4.49
CA GLY A 124 15.98 -4.40 -3.50
C GLY A 124 15.26 -5.60 -4.06
N GLU A 125 15.09 -6.64 -3.24
CA GLU A 125 14.41 -7.86 -3.64
C GLU A 125 12.89 -7.73 -3.49
N PHE A 126 12.17 -8.14 -4.52
CA PHE A 126 10.71 -8.28 -4.50
C PHE A 126 10.31 -9.48 -3.64
N LYS A 127 9.11 -9.43 -3.08
CA LYS A 127 8.52 -10.53 -2.34
C LYS A 127 7.46 -11.22 -3.18
N SER A 128 7.39 -12.54 -3.13
CA SER A 128 6.25 -13.26 -3.72
C SER A 128 4.93 -12.81 -3.08
N ILE A 129 3.83 -12.90 -3.81
CA ILE A 129 2.50 -12.59 -3.28
C ILE A 129 2.12 -13.54 -2.11
N ASN A 130 2.66 -14.75 -2.10
CA ASN A 130 2.46 -15.70 -1.00
C ASN A 130 3.07 -15.22 0.33
N GLU A 131 4.11 -14.40 0.27
CA GLU A 131 4.71 -13.75 1.44
C GLU A 131 3.93 -12.48 1.85
N GLN A 132 2.93 -12.09 1.06
CA GLN A 132 2.13 -10.88 1.21
C GLN A 132 0.62 -11.21 1.21
N PRO A 133 0.13 -11.96 2.22
CA PRO A 133 -1.24 -12.50 2.23
C PRO A 133 -2.33 -11.41 2.15
N HIS A 134 -2.02 -10.18 2.57
CA HIS A 134 -2.94 -9.04 2.43
C HIS A 134 -3.15 -8.63 0.97
N TYR A 135 -2.13 -8.72 0.11
CA TYR A 135 -2.28 -8.48 -1.33
C TYR A 135 -2.90 -9.68 -2.04
N TYR A 136 -2.57 -10.90 -1.62
CA TYR A 136 -3.25 -12.09 -2.13
C TYR A 136 -4.77 -11.99 -1.92
N ALA A 137 -5.21 -11.65 -0.71
CA ALA A 137 -6.62 -11.45 -0.42
C ALA A 137 -7.25 -10.32 -1.25
N GLN A 138 -6.52 -9.22 -1.46
CA GLN A 138 -6.97 -8.11 -2.30
C GLN A 138 -7.24 -8.56 -3.73
N VAL A 139 -6.28 -9.20 -4.40
CA VAL A 139 -6.41 -9.59 -5.81
C VAL A 139 -7.46 -10.68 -6.01
N GLN A 140 -7.62 -11.60 -5.05
CA GLN A 140 -8.67 -12.61 -5.13
C GLN A 140 -10.07 -11.99 -5.09
N ILE A 141 -10.29 -11.00 -4.22
CA ILE A 141 -11.57 -10.28 -4.18
C ILE A 141 -11.75 -9.34 -5.39
N GLN A 142 -10.69 -8.77 -5.93
CA GLN A 142 -10.78 -8.03 -7.19
C GLN A 142 -11.27 -8.95 -8.32
N MET A 143 -10.69 -10.14 -8.47
CA MET A 143 -11.12 -11.13 -9.47
C MET A 143 -12.53 -11.63 -9.23
N PHE A 144 -12.94 -11.85 -7.98
CA PHE A 144 -14.32 -12.21 -7.63
C PHE A 144 -15.32 -11.15 -8.08
N VAL A 145 -15.03 -9.87 -7.84
CA VAL A 145 -15.91 -8.75 -8.20
C VAL A 145 -15.96 -8.54 -9.71
N THR A 146 -14.81 -8.60 -10.38
CA THR A 146 -14.68 -8.35 -11.82
C THR A 146 -14.98 -9.58 -12.69
N LYS A 147 -15.09 -10.78 -12.08
CA LYS A 147 -15.30 -12.07 -12.74
C LYS A 147 -14.18 -12.44 -13.71
N THR A 148 -12.96 -12.05 -13.36
CA THR A 148 -11.74 -12.38 -14.12
C THR A 148 -11.10 -13.67 -13.61
N GLN A 149 -10.25 -14.27 -14.42
CA GLN A 149 -9.68 -15.60 -14.18
C GLN A 149 -8.29 -15.57 -13.54
N PHE A 150 -7.58 -14.46 -13.70
CA PHE A 150 -6.24 -14.28 -13.15
C PHE A 150 -5.94 -12.80 -12.93
N CYS A 151 -4.90 -12.54 -12.14
CA CYS A 151 -4.33 -11.23 -11.90
C CYS A 151 -2.84 -11.28 -12.17
N ASP A 152 -2.31 -10.38 -12.98
CA ASP A 152 -0.89 -10.11 -13.03
C ASP A 152 -0.56 -9.14 -11.88
N PHE A 153 -0.01 -9.69 -10.80
CA PHE A 153 0.47 -8.92 -9.67
C PHE A 153 1.86 -8.36 -9.96
N VAL A 154 1.97 -7.06 -10.06
CA VAL A 154 3.16 -6.36 -10.49
C VAL A 154 3.76 -5.60 -9.31
N GLN A 155 5.05 -5.84 -9.03
CA GLN A 155 5.84 -5.01 -8.14
C GLN A 155 6.92 -4.30 -8.94
N TRP A 156 7.08 -3.01 -8.70
CA TRP A 156 7.96 -2.17 -9.51
C TRP A 156 8.84 -1.28 -8.63
N HIS A 157 10.07 -1.10 -9.05
CA HIS A 157 10.93 0.02 -8.71
C HIS A 157 11.70 0.46 -9.96
N LYS A 158 12.34 1.62 -9.92
CA LYS A 158 12.94 2.28 -11.10
C LYS A 158 13.94 1.42 -11.91
N ASP A 159 14.52 0.39 -11.30
CA ASP A 159 15.58 -0.43 -11.93
C ASP A 159 15.07 -1.82 -12.35
N ASP A 160 13.89 -2.27 -11.86
CA ASP A 160 13.35 -3.62 -12.16
C ASP A 160 11.84 -3.74 -11.94
N LEU A 161 11.27 -4.78 -12.52
CA LEU A 161 9.85 -5.11 -12.48
C LEU A 161 9.67 -6.62 -12.32
N MET A 162 8.97 -7.05 -11.27
CA MET A 162 8.52 -8.41 -11.06
C MET A 162 7.04 -8.55 -11.42
N ILE A 163 6.71 -9.59 -12.17
CA ILE A 163 5.33 -9.96 -12.53
C ILE A 163 5.08 -11.37 -12.00
N GLU A 164 4.05 -11.53 -11.20
CA GLU A 164 3.59 -12.82 -10.70
C GLU A 164 2.13 -13.01 -11.09
N GLN A 165 1.85 -14.00 -11.93
CA GLN A 165 0.46 -14.31 -12.32
C GLN A 165 -0.21 -15.13 -11.24
N VAL A 166 -1.33 -14.63 -10.74
CA VAL A 166 -2.15 -15.24 -9.68
C VAL A 166 -3.45 -15.73 -10.29
N ALA A 167 -3.70 -17.02 -10.24
CA ALA A 167 -4.96 -17.60 -10.67
C ALA A 167 -6.10 -17.29 -9.68
N TYR A 168 -7.31 -17.18 -10.18
CA TYR A 168 -8.49 -17.04 -9.34
C TYR A 168 -8.75 -18.32 -8.56
N ASP A 169 -8.84 -18.19 -7.24
CA ASP A 169 -9.18 -19.26 -6.29
C ASP A 169 -10.61 -19.01 -5.78
N ALA A 170 -11.55 -19.75 -6.36
CA ALA A 170 -12.97 -19.58 -6.05
C ALA A 170 -13.31 -19.93 -4.60
N ASP A 171 -12.70 -20.98 -4.06
CA ASP A 171 -12.98 -21.45 -2.69
C ASP A 171 -12.47 -20.42 -1.67
N TYR A 172 -11.26 -19.92 -1.87
CA TYR A 172 -10.69 -18.84 -1.06
C TYR A 172 -11.55 -17.56 -1.14
N ALA A 173 -11.91 -17.14 -2.35
CA ALA A 173 -12.69 -15.91 -2.56
C ALA A 173 -14.08 -16.00 -1.91
N ILE A 174 -14.75 -17.17 -1.96
CA ILE A 174 -16.02 -17.41 -1.30
C ILE A 174 -15.86 -17.35 0.23
N ASP A 175 -14.88 -18.04 0.80
CA ASP A 175 -14.62 -18.00 2.27
C ASP A 175 -14.36 -16.58 2.74
N VAL A 176 -13.52 -15.83 2.02
CA VAL A 176 -13.26 -14.43 2.31
C VAL A 176 -14.51 -13.58 2.18
N SER A 177 -15.33 -13.78 1.14
CA SER A 177 -16.55 -12.99 0.93
C SER A 177 -17.56 -13.12 2.09
N VAL A 178 -17.65 -14.31 2.69
CA VAL A 178 -18.49 -14.53 3.89
C VAL A 178 -17.97 -13.71 5.08
N LYS A 179 -16.66 -13.68 5.30
CA LYS A 179 -16.04 -12.86 6.38
C LYS A 179 -16.23 -11.36 6.13
N LEU A 180 -16.10 -10.94 4.88
CA LEU A 180 -16.33 -9.55 4.49
C LEU A 180 -17.79 -9.14 4.66
N ARG A 181 -18.73 -10.06 4.40
CA ARG A 181 -20.15 -9.82 4.63
C ARG A 181 -20.45 -9.64 6.11
N ALA A 182 -19.90 -10.48 6.98
CA ALA A 182 -20.03 -10.32 8.42
C ALA A 182 -19.48 -8.97 8.91
N PHE A 183 -18.31 -8.53 8.40
CA PHE A 183 -17.77 -7.22 8.69
C PHE A 183 -18.66 -6.08 8.17
N TYR A 184 -19.29 -6.24 7.01
CA TYR A 184 -20.22 -5.25 6.49
C TYR A 184 -21.50 -5.17 7.32
N ASP A 185 -22.02 -6.27 7.83
CA ASP A 185 -23.17 -6.29 8.72
C ASP A 185 -22.86 -5.58 10.04
N GLU A 186 -21.66 -5.81 10.62
CA GLU A 186 -21.15 -5.04 11.76
C GLU A 186 -21.01 -3.54 11.44
N PHE A 187 -20.53 -3.19 10.22
CA PHE A 187 -20.48 -1.79 9.79
C PHE A 187 -21.85 -1.13 9.80
N LEU A 188 -22.90 -1.82 9.37
CA LEU A 188 -24.28 -1.27 9.42
C LEU A 188 -24.76 -1.02 10.85
N GLU A 189 -24.37 -1.86 11.81
CA GLU A 189 -24.66 -1.68 13.23
C GLU A 189 -23.87 -0.48 13.81
N GLU A 190 -22.60 -0.35 13.42
CA GLU A 190 -21.69 0.70 13.89
C GLU A 190 -21.95 2.09 13.27
N LEU A 191 -22.79 2.21 12.23
CA LEU A 191 -23.13 3.49 11.61
C LEU A 191 -23.66 4.55 12.57
N HIS A 192 -24.33 4.13 13.64
CA HIS A 192 -24.90 5.04 14.62
C HIS A 192 -24.01 5.22 15.87
N ASN A 193 -22.85 4.63 15.91
CA ASN A 193 -21.91 4.75 17.03
C ASN A 193 -21.14 6.07 16.96
N PRO A 194 -21.43 7.06 17.85
CA PRO A 194 -20.81 8.38 17.77
C PRO A 194 -19.31 8.36 18.09
N ALA A 195 -18.78 7.26 18.63
CA ALA A 195 -17.35 7.14 18.94
C ALA A 195 -16.49 7.20 17.69
N HIS A 196 -16.99 6.75 16.53
CA HIS A 196 -16.27 6.83 15.27
C HIS A 196 -16.12 8.26 14.73
N LEU A 197 -17.06 9.15 15.08
CA LEU A 197 -17.06 10.54 14.60
C LEU A 197 -16.19 11.47 15.43
N LYS A 198 -15.89 11.10 16.68
CA LYS A 198 -14.97 11.89 17.51
C LYS A 198 -13.58 11.88 16.92
N SER A 199 -12.94 13.05 16.83
CA SER A 199 -11.51 13.12 16.48
C SER A 199 -10.67 12.32 17.47
N ARG A 200 -9.68 11.59 17.00
CA ARG A 200 -8.64 10.95 17.84
C ARG A 200 -7.61 11.96 18.36
N HIS A 201 -7.63 13.14 17.79
CA HIS A 201 -6.68 14.21 18.09
C HIS A 201 -7.44 15.46 18.50
N ASP A 202 -6.99 16.11 19.54
CA ASP A 202 -7.47 17.44 19.91
C ASP A 202 -7.01 18.46 18.89
N THR A 203 -7.87 19.38 18.49
CA THR A 203 -7.52 20.49 17.62
C THR A 203 -6.84 21.57 18.45
N VAL A 204 -5.65 21.97 18.05
CA VAL A 204 -4.91 23.09 18.65
C VAL A 204 -4.97 24.27 17.69
N GLU A 205 -5.79 25.28 18.03
CA GLU A 205 -5.87 26.54 17.29
C GLU A 205 -4.86 27.54 17.88
N ASN A 206 -3.64 27.55 17.33
CA ASN A 206 -2.58 28.43 17.78
C ASN A 206 -1.66 28.79 16.61
N ASP A 207 -1.67 30.04 16.18
CA ASP A 207 -0.93 30.54 15.01
C ASP A 207 0.58 30.29 15.14
N MET A 208 1.15 30.43 16.35
CA MET A 208 2.58 30.16 16.58
C MET A 208 2.90 28.67 16.42
N THR A 209 1.98 27.80 16.84
CA THR A 209 2.15 26.35 16.65
C THR A 209 2.01 25.97 15.17
N ALA A 210 1.06 26.56 14.45
CA ALA A 210 0.91 26.38 13.02
C ALA A 210 2.18 26.83 12.27
N TYR A 211 2.70 28.01 12.58
CA TYR A 211 3.96 28.50 11.99
C TYR A 211 5.14 27.54 12.28
N ARG A 212 5.26 27.00 13.49
CA ARG A 212 6.32 26.03 13.82
C ARG A 212 6.16 24.74 13.03
N VAL A 213 4.94 24.27 12.79
CA VAL A 213 4.65 23.11 11.93
C VAL A 213 5.15 23.37 10.52
N GLU A 214 4.84 24.52 9.93
CA GLU A 214 5.31 24.88 8.58
C GLU A 214 6.83 24.91 8.50
N GLN A 215 7.51 25.55 9.47
CA GLN A 215 8.96 25.58 9.52
C GLN A 215 9.56 24.17 9.65
N TYR A 216 8.97 23.32 10.50
CA TYR A 216 9.42 21.93 10.65
C TYR A 216 9.28 21.13 9.35
N LEU A 217 8.13 21.22 8.67
CA LEU A 217 7.88 20.52 7.41
C LEU A 217 8.82 21.00 6.29
N LYS A 218 9.06 22.32 6.22
CA LYS A 218 10.01 22.91 5.27
C LYS A 218 11.42 22.35 5.48
N LEU A 219 11.93 22.38 6.72
CA LEU A 219 13.25 21.84 7.06
C LEU A 219 13.35 20.34 6.77
N LYS A 220 12.31 19.58 7.05
CA LYS A 220 12.26 18.13 6.72
C LYS A 220 12.36 17.89 5.21
N SER A 221 11.71 18.72 4.41
CA SER A 221 11.78 18.65 2.93
C SER A 221 13.20 18.98 2.43
N GLU A 222 13.81 20.03 2.96
CA GLU A 222 15.19 20.44 2.62
C GLU A 222 16.22 19.37 2.99
N ILE A 223 16.10 18.78 4.18
CA ILE A 223 16.94 17.65 4.62
C ILE A 223 16.81 16.47 3.66
N LYS A 224 15.57 16.11 3.29
CA LYS A 224 15.32 15.02 2.36
C LYS A 224 15.95 15.29 0.99
N ALA A 225 15.73 16.47 0.42
CA ALA A 225 16.31 16.86 -0.87
C ALA A 225 17.83 16.82 -0.85
N SER A 226 18.45 17.31 0.25
CA SER A 226 19.90 17.27 0.44
C SER A 226 20.42 15.83 0.55
N GLN A 227 19.70 14.94 1.23
CA GLN A 227 20.08 13.53 1.34
C GLN A 227 19.98 12.82 -0.02
N ASP A 228 18.89 13.02 -0.76
CA ASP A 228 18.69 12.43 -2.09
C ASP A 228 19.81 12.89 -3.06
N LEU A 229 20.22 14.16 -2.98
CA LEU A 229 21.36 14.68 -3.75
C LEU A 229 22.70 14.07 -3.33
N ALA A 230 22.93 13.93 -2.03
CA ALA A 230 24.16 13.30 -1.51
C ALA A 230 24.25 11.83 -1.94
N ASP A 231 23.14 11.08 -1.90
CA ASP A 231 23.08 9.70 -2.34
C ASP A 231 23.37 9.58 -3.85
N LEU A 232 22.86 10.52 -4.66
CA LEU A 232 23.14 10.59 -6.10
C LEU A 232 24.64 10.85 -6.36
N ILE A 233 25.24 11.81 -5.67
CA ILE A 233 26.67 12.13 -5.80
C ILE A 233 27.53 10.92 -5.38
N LEU A 234 27.18 10.27 -4.26
CA LEU A 234 27.90 9.07 -3.82
C LEU A 234 27.83 7.94 -4.87
N LYS A 235 26.66 7.75 -5.51
CA LYS A 235 26.51 6.78 -6.59
C LYS A 235 27.47 7.10 -7.76
N GLN A 236 27.55 8.36 -8.18
CA GLN A 236 28.49 8.79 -9.24
C GLN A 236 29.95 8.55 -8.84
N ILE A 237 30.34 8.86 -7.59
CA ILE A 237 31.69 8.57 -7.08
C ILE A 237 32.01 7.07 -7.16
N ILE A 238 31.07 6.20 -6.80
CA ILE A 238 31.23 4.74 -6.87
C ILE A 238 31.43 4.30 -8.33
N GLU A 239 30.61 4.82 -9.27
CA GLU A 239 30.71 4.56 -10.70
C GLU A 239 32.07 5.03 -11.25
N ASP A 240 32.53 6.24 -10.93
CA ASP A 240 33.80 6.81 -11.35
C ASP A 240 35.00 5.98 -10.84
N CYS A 241 34.85 5.32 -9.70
CA CYS A 241 35.85 4.39 -9.14
C CYS A 241 35.73 2.95 -9.69
N GLY A 242 34.82 2.70 -10.65
CA GLY A 242 34.59 1.36 -11.22
C GLY A 242 34.13 0.36 -10.17
N GLU A 243 33.34 0.82 -9.17
CA GLU A 243 32.84 0.03 -8.02
C GLU A 243 33.94 -0.59 -7.14
N ASN A 244 35.14 -0.04 -7.17
CA ASN A 244 36.28 -0.50 -6.38
C ASN A 244 36.52 0.39 -5.15
N GLU A 245 37.05 -0.22 -4.08
CA GLU A 245 37.56 0.54 -2.95
C GLU A 245 38.72 1.42 -3.41
N SER A 246 38.64 2.73 -3.14
CA SER A 246 39.54 3.72 -3.74
C SER A 246 39.96 4.80 -2.72
N THR A 247 41.13 5.37 -2.93
CA THR A 247 41.56 6.60 -2.22
C THR A 247 41.40 7.79 -3.16
N ILE A 248 40.65 8.79 -2.73
CA ILE A 248 40.28 9.98 -3.50
C ILE A 248 40.70 11.21 -2.71
N GLY A 249 41.84 11.79 -3.02
CA GLY A 249 42.47 12.83 -2.18
C GLY A 249 42.73 12.28 -0.78
N ASP A 250 42.21 12.96 0.24
CA ASP A 250 42.33 12.57 1.65
C ASP A 250 41.21 11.62 2.12
N HIS A 251 40.30 11.20 1.22
CA HIS A 251 39.15 10.39 1.54
C HIS A 251 39.29 8.95 1.02
N LYS A 252 38.65 8.01 1.69
CA LYS A 252 38.60 6.59 1.31
C LYS A 252 37.17 6.17 0.99
N LEU A 253 36.96 5.64 -0.22
CA LEU A 253 35.76 4.91 -0.59
C LEU A 253 35.95 3.45 -0.19
N THR A 254 35.12 2.91 0.69
CA THR A 254 35.21 1.52 1.17
C THR A 254 33.83 0.85 1.13
N ARG A 255 33.81 -0.43 0.75
CA ARG A 255 32.60 -1.25 0.79
C ARG A 255 32.45 -1.87 2.19
N VAL A 256 31.44 -1.45 2.94
CA VAL A 256 31.16 -1.99 4.27
C VAL A 256 30.16 -3.15 4.17
N ASN A 257 30.61 -4.38 4.38
CA ASN A 257 29.75 -5.57 4.46
C ASN A 257 29.43 -5.85 5.94
N ARG A 258 28.15 -5.74 6.32
CA ARG A 258 27.67 -6.08 7.65
C ARG A 258 26.83 -7.36 7.60
N LYS A 259 27.22 -8.36 8.39
CA LYS A 259 26.35 -9.51 8.63
C LYS A 259 25.38 -9.15 9.76
N ALA A 260 24.10 -9.23 9.49
CA ALA A 260 23.07 -9.05 10.49
C ALA A 260 22.29 -10.37 10.64
N ILE A 261 21.95 -10.72 11.88
CA ILE A 261 21.06 -11.83 12.16
C ILE A 261 19.66 -11.25 12.28
N GLY A 262 18.74 -11.70 11.42
CA GLY A 262 17.33 -11.35 11.52
C GLY A 262 16.67 -12.14 12.65
N TYR A 263 16.87 -11.72 13.90
CA TYR A 263 16.37 -12.45 15.08
C TYR A 263 14.88 -12.73 15.03
N ALA A 264 14.06 -11.77 14.63
CA ALA A 264 12.60 -11.95 14.50
C ALA A 264 12.24 -13.07 13.50
N LYS A 265 12.94 -13.13 12.35
CA LYS A 265 12.77 -14.18 11.37
C LYS A 265 13.27 -15.53 11.92
N ALA A 266 14.46 -15.53 12.53
CA ALA A 266 15.04 -16.74 13.09
C ALA A 266 14.16 -17.36 14.20
N VAL A 267 13.58 -16.53 15.07
CA VAL A 267 12.65 -17.00 16.12
C VAL A 267 11.38 -17.56 15.49
N LYS A 268 10.80 -16.88 14.50
CA LYS A 268 9.62 -17.38 13.79
C LYS A 268 9.85 -18.71 13.07
N ASP A 269 11.04 -18.87 12.47
CA ASP A 269 11.38 -20.08 11.72
C ASP A 269 11.75 -21.26 12.64
N LEU A 270 12.42 -21.01 13.78
CA LEU A 270 12.92 -22.03 14.70
C LEU A 270 11.94 -22.39 15.82
N LEU A 271 11.08 -21.44 16.21
CA LEU A 271 10.14 -21.56 17.32
C LEU A 271 8.78 -20.96 16.93
N PRO A 272 8.07 -21.53 15.93
CA PRO A 272 6.86 -20.93 15.36
C PRO A 272 5.71 -20.76 16.37
N ASP A 273 5.66 -21.62 17.40
CA ASP A 273 4.60 -21.64 18.43
C ASP A 273 5.03 -20.94 19.74
N ALA A 274 6.18 -20.26 19.77
CA ALA A 274 6.66 -19.62 20.98
C ALA A 274 5.79 -18.40 21.36
N ASP A 275 5.34 -18.34 22.61
CA ASP A 275 4.75 -17.14 23.17
C ASP A 275 5.85 -16.12 23.48
N LEU A 276 5.88 -15.03 22.74
CA LEU A 276 6.86 -13.95 22.87
C LEU A 276 6.34 -12.76 23.68
N SER A 277 5.14 -12.84 24.25
CA SER A 277 4.51 -11.73 24.98
C SER A 277 5.36 -11.16 26.11
N ALA A 278 6.16 -12.01 26.76
CA ALA A 278 7.10 -11.61 27.82
C ALA A 278 8.31 -10.80 27.31
N TYR A 279 8.54 -10.76 26.00
CA TYR A 279 9.66 -10.05 25.35
C TYR A 279 9.20 -8.81 24.55
N GLU A 280 7.92 -8.53 24.57
CA GLU A 280 7.39 -7.32 23.92
C GLU A 280 7.81 -6.08 24.71
N SER A 281 8.22 -5.05 23.98
CA SER A 281 8.50 -3.73 24.53
C SER A 281 7.72 -2.67 23.75
N ILE A 282 7.18 -1.69 24.49
CA ILE A 282 6.48 -0.56 23.88
C ILE A 282 7.46 0.59 23.78
N THR A 283 7.73 1.04 22.56
CA THR A 283 8.47 2.27 22.31
C THR A 283 7.52 3.35 21.85
N SER A 284 7.49 4.48 22.55
CA SER A 284 6.65 5.63 22.19
C SER A 284 7.52 6.77 21.67
N TYR A 285 7.09 7.37 20.57
CA TYR A 285 7.73 8.54 19.99
C TYR A 285 6.69 9.47 19.35
N TRP A 286 7.02 10.76 19.27
CA TRP A 286 6.17 11.75 18.64
C TRP A 286 6.46 11.81 17.13
N THR A 287 5.41 11.86 16.33
CA THR A 287 5.52 12.12 14.90
C THR A 287 4.60 13.27 14.52
N LEU A 288 5.04 14.12 13.61
CA LEU A 288 4.22 15.10 12.92
C LEU A 288 4.01 14.60 11.49
N LYS A 289 2.76 14.49 11.09
CA LYS A 289 2.36 14.06 9.75
C LYS A 289 1.62 15.18 9.05
#